data_e38540c0c277d0cbeacc628532026e7c
#
_entry.id   e38540c0c277d0cbeacc628532026e7c
#
_cell.length_a   1.000
_cell.length_b   1.000
_cell.length_c   1.000
_cell.angle_alpha   90.00
_cell.angle_beta   90.00
_cell.angle_gamma   90.00
#
_symmetry.space_group_name_H-M   'P 1'
#
loop_
_entity.id
_entity.type
_entity.pdbx_description
1 polymer ?
#
loop_
_entity_poly.entity_id
_entity_poly.type
_entity_poly.pdbx_seq_one_letter_code
_entity_poly.pdbx_strand_id
1 'polypeptide(L)'
;MLARDHRIVSGTHLRLVQRRGVRFANPCFVMNTLVTTSDSPARYGFVVAKSVGGAVVRNKVKRRLRALAALSLVDQDSGRDVVVRAL
;
A
#
# COMPACT_ATOMS: atom_id res chain seq x y z
N MET A 1 -2.15 14.22 -1.37
CA MET A 1 -0.94 13.38 -1.19
C MET A 1 -1.07 12.61 0.12
N LEU A 2 -0.55 11.39 0.19
CA LEU A 2 -0.66 10.55 1.39
C LEU A 2 0.27 11.04 2.49
N ALA A 3 -0.28 11.37 3.67
CA ALA A 3 0.49 11.85 4.80
C ALA A 3 1.42 10.76 5.36
N ARG A 4 2.50 11.17 6.02
CA ARG A 4 3.50 10.25 6.56
C ARG A 4 2.91 9.21 7.51
N ASP A 5 1.95 9.60 8.36
CA ASP A 5 1.29 8.71 9.31
C ASP A 5 0.50 7.60 8.63
N HIS A 6 0.17 7.79 7.36
CA HIS A 6 -0.56 6.83 6.54
C HIS A 6 0.33 6.08 5.55
N ARG A 7 1.65 6.10 5.78
CA ARG A 7 2.62 5.37 4.93
C ARG A 7 3.37 4.32 5.75
N ILE A 8 3.56 3.15 5.13
CA ILE A 8 4.45 2.13 5.68
C ILE A 8 5.86 2.45 5.20
N VAL A 9 6.77 2.74 6.13
CA VAL A 9 8.13 3.17 5.80
C VAL A 9 9.19 2.09 5.99
N SER A 10 8.86 1.01 6.71
CA SER A 10 9.81 -0.07 7.03
C SER A 10 9.63 -1.25 6.08
N GLY A 11 10.73 -1.77 5.53
CA GLY A 11 10.69 -3.00 4.73
C GLY A 11 10.22 -4.21 5.52
N THR A 12 10.56 -4.27 6.80
CA THR A 12 10.09 -5.33 7.71
C THR A 12 8.57 -5.29 7.86
N HIS A 13 8.02 -4.09 8.02
CA HIS A 13 6.57 -3.89 8.14
C HIS A 13 5.85 -4.28 6.84
N LEU A 14 6.39 -3.88 5.68
CA LEU A 14 5.85 -4.29 4.38
C LEU A 14 5.76 -5.81 4.26
N ARG A 15 6.85 -6.50 4.60
CA ARG A 15 6.90 -7.96 4.52
C ARG A 15 5.94 -8.63 5.49
N LEU A 16 5.76 -8.06 6.68
CA LEU A 16 4.81 -8.57 7.66
C LEU A 16 3.38 -8.54 7.11
N VAL A 17 2.97 -7.42 6.52
CA VAL A 17 1.64 -7.26 5.92
C VAL A 17 1.47 -8.23 4.75
N GLN A 18 2.48 -8.38 3.89
CA GLN A 18 2.44 -9.31 2.76
C GLN A 18 2.31 -10.77 3.21
N ARG A 19 2.93 -11.13 4.33
CA ARG A 19 2.92 -12.50 4.84
C ARG A 19 1.65 -12.84 5.62
N ARG A 20 1.14 -11.92 6.45
CA ARG A 20 0.04 -12.17 7.38
C ARG A 20 -1.29 -11.58 6.96
N GLY A 21 -1.29 -10.63 6.04
CA GLY A 21 -2.52 -10.00 5.57
C GLY A 21 -3.36 -10.89 4.69
N VAL A 22 -4.64 -10.57 4.57
CA VAL A 22 -5.53 -11.21 3.60
C VAL A 22 -5.12 -10.75 2.20
N ARG A 23 -4.91 -11.72 1.31
CA ARG A 23 -4.44 -11.45 -0.05
C ARG A 23 -5.60 -11.35 -1.03
N PHE A 24 -5.57 -10.29 -1.83
CA PHE A 24 -6.41 -10.13 -3.01
C PHE A 24 -5.50 -9.93 -4.22
N ALA A 25 -5.72 -10.69 -5.29
CA ALA A 25 -4.89 -10.62 -6.47
C ALA A 25 -5.71 -10.57 -7.75
N ASN A 26 -5.21 -9.80 -8.73
CA ASN A 26 -5.71 -9.81 -10.10
C ASN A 26 -4.52 -9.68 -11.07
N PRO A 27 -4.73 -9.70 -12.41
CA PRO A 27 -3.60 -9.62 -13.34
C PRO A 27 -2.74 -8.35 -13.23
N CYS A 28 -3.26 -7.27 -12.64
CA CYS A 28 -2.58 -5.98 -12.58
C CYS A 28 -1.85 -5.74 -11.26
N PHE A 29 -2.36 -6.29 -10.15
CA PHE A 29 -1.75 -6.05 -8.84
C PHE A 29 -2.08 -7.14 -7.83
N VAL A 30 -1.31 -7.16 -6.75
CA VAL A 30 -1.58 -7.96 -5.54
C VAL A 30 -1.73 -7.00 -4.37
N MET A 31 -2.81 -7.15 -3.61
CA MET A 31 -3.07 -6.35 -2.42
C MET A 31 -3.12 -7.25 -1.19
N ASN A 32 -2.42 -6.85 -0.13
CA ASN A 32 -2.46 -7.53 1.16
C ASN A 32 -2.99 -6.55 2.20
N THR A 33 -3.99 -6.96 2.98
CA THR A 33 -4.59 -6.14 4.02
C THR A 33 -4.48 -6.84 5.36
N LEU A 34 -3.86 -6.18 6.32
CA LEU A 34 -3.73 -6.66 7.69
C LEU A 34 -4.55 -5.77 8.60
N VAL A 35 -5.53 -6.35 9.31
CA VAL A 35 -6.34 -5.62 10.28
C VAL A 35 -5.50 -5.35 11.52
N THR A 36 -5.47 -4.09 11.95
CA THR A 36 -4.76 -3.63 13.13
C THR A 36 -5.75 -3.17 14.20
N THR A 37 -5.24 -2.58 15.28
CA THR A 37 -6.13 -1.98 16.28
C THR A 37 -6.88 -0.79 15.68
N SER A 38 -8.12 -0.58 16.09
CA SER A 38 -8.98 0.48 15.54
C SER A 38 -8.44 1.89 15.74
N ASP A 39 -7.54 2.08 16.71
CA ASP A 39 -6.97 3.40 17.03
C ASP A 39 -5.76 3.75 16.17
N SER A 40 -5.18 2.77 15.48
CA SER A 40 -4.03 3.01 14.63
C SER A 40 -4.45 3.65 13.31
N PRO A 41 -3.72 4.66 12.79
CA PRO A 41 -3.99 5.18 11.45
C PRO A 41 -3.88 4.08 10.41
N ALA A 42 -4.74 4.12 9.40
CA ALA A 42 -4.60 3.23 8.25
C ALA A 42 -3.30 3.59 7.51
N ARG A 43 -2.47 2.57 7.22
CA ARG A 43 -1.18 2.77 6.58
C ARG A 43 -1.10 2.01 5.28
N TYR A 44 -0.48 2.63 4.29
CA TYR A 44 -0.35 2.07 2.95
C TYR A 44 1.12 1.95 2.56
N GLY A 45 1.46 0.83 1.94
CA GLY A 45 2.75 0.63 1.33
C GLY A 45 2.58 0.24 -0.13
N PHE A 46 3.50 0.70 -0.99
CA PHE A 46 3.42 0.44 -2.41
C PHE A 46 4.73 -0.14 -2.91
N VAL A 47 4.63 -1.27 -3.60
CA VAL A 47 5.75 -1.94 -4.23
C VAL A 47 5.48 -1.99 -5.73
N VAL A 48 6.40 -1.50 -6.54
CA VAL A 48 6.28 -1.56 -7.99
C VAL A 48 7.40 -2.44 -8.52
N ALA A 49 7.04 -3.54 -9.19
CA ALA A 49 8.01 -4.49 -9.73
C ALA A 49 8.86 -3.83 -10.83
N LYS A 50 10.12 -4.25 -10.95
CA LYS A 50 11.02 -3.76 -12.00
C LYS A 50 10.48 -4.01 -13.40
N SER A 51 9.70 -5.06 -13.58
CA SER A 51 9.06 -5.40 -14.85
C SER A 51 8.05 -4.36 -15.32
N VAL A 52 7.55 -3.49 -14.45
CA VAL A 52 6.62 -2.41 -14.81
C VAL A 52 7.33 -1.35 -15.64
N GLY A 53 8.62 -1.12 -15.39
CA GLY A 53 9.41 -0.14 -16.14
C GLY A 53 10.60 0.38 -15.36
N GLY A 54 11.27 1.38 -15.90
CA GLY A 54 12.40 2.05 -15.26
C GLY A 54 11.96 2.90 -14.06
N ALA A 55 12.96 3.53 -13.41
CA ALA A 55 12.72 4.30 -12.17
C ALA A 55 11.68 5.41 -12.35
N VAL A 56 11.69 6.11 -13.49
CA VAL A 56 10.74 7.20 -13.76
C VAL A 56 9.31 6.67 -13.83
N VAL A 57 9.11 5.56 -14.55
CA VAL A 57 7.79 4.93 -14.70
C VAL A 57 7.30 4.41 -13.34
N ARG A 58 8.18 3.73 -12.58
CA ARG A 58 7.83 3.19 -11.26
C ARG A 58 7.45 4.29 -10.28
N ASN A 59 8.16 5.40 -10.27
CA ASN A 59 7.82 6.55 -9.40
C ASN A 59 6.47 7.16 -9.77
N LYS A 60 6.16 7.23 -11.06
CA LYS A 60 4.87 7.73 -11.55
C LYS A 60 3.73 6.82 -11.09
N VAL A 61 3.89 5.52 -11.19
CA VAL A 61 2.90 4.54 -10.71
C VAL A 61 2.70 4.68 -9.19
N LYS A 62 3.79 4.78 -8.42
CA LYS A 62 3.70 4.98 -6.97
C LYS A 62 2.93 6.23 -6.59
N ARG A 63 3.17 7.35 -7.29
CA ARG A 63 2.45 8.60 -7.04
C ARG A 63 0.95 8.45 -7.27
N ARG A 64 0.55 7.78 -8.34
CA ARG A 64 -0.86 7.52 -8.64
C ARG A 64 -1.51 6.64 -7.58
N LEU A 65 -0.81 5.60 -7.14
CA LEU A 65 -1.30 4.72 -6.08
C LEU A 65 -1.47 5.46 -4.76
N ARG A 66 -0.53 6.34 -4.41
CA ARG A 66 -0.65 7.16 -3.20
C ARG A 66 -1.83 8.12 -3.27
N ALA A 67 -2.09 8.71 -4.41
CA ALA A 67 -3.25 9.59 -4.60
C ALA A 67 -4.55 8.82 -4.43
N LEU A 68 -4.65 7.61 -4.99
CA LEU A 68 -5.84 6.76 -4.84
C LEU A 68 -6.01 6.31 -3.39
N ALA A 69 -4.93 5.97 -2.70
CA ALA A 69 -4.98 5.61 -1.28
C ALA A 69 -5.46 6.78 -0.42
N ALA A 70 -5.01 7.99 -0.71
CA ALA A 70 -5.46 9.19 0.01
C ALA A 70 -6.97 9.40 -0.13
N LEU A 71 -7.53 9.11 -1.31
CA LEU A 71 -8.99 9.17 -1.51
C LEU A 71 -9.72 8.11 -0.68
N SER A 72 -9.16 6.91 -0.54
CA SER A 72 -9.79 5.85 0.22
C SER A 72 -9.82 6.12 1.73
N LEU A 73 -8.94 6.98 2.24
CA LEU A 73 -8.92 7.38 3.65
C LEU A 73 -10.15 8.19 4.05
N VAL A 74 -10.88 8.77 3.10
CA VAL A 74 -12.11 9.48 3.37
C VAL A 74 -13.14 8.55 4.04
N ASP A 75 -13.18 7.28 3.60
CA ASP A 75 -14.15 6.31 4.11
C ASP A 75 -13.59 5.52 5.30
N GLN A 76 -12.30 5.23 5.31
CA GLN A 76 -11.70 4.41 6.35
C GLN A 76 -10.25 4.81 6.58
N ASP A 77 -10.01 5.59 7.64
CA ASP A 77 -8.71 6.17 7.94
C ASP A 77 -7.93 5.45 9.05
N SER A 78 -8.45 4.35 9.57
CA SER A 78 -7.80 3.64 10.67
C SER A 78 -8.07 2.13 10.65
N GLY A 79 -7.31 1.41 11.43
CA GLY A 79 -7.56 -0.01 11.73
C GLY A 79 -7.04 -0.99 10.71
N ARG A 80 -6.19 -0.58 9.77
CA ARG A 80 -5.61 -1.52 8.80
C ARG A 80 -4.29 -1.05 8.21
N ASP A 81 -3.47 -2.02 7.83
CA ASP A 81 -2.28 -1.81 7.01
C ASP A 81 -2.49 -2.49 5.66
N VAL A 82 -2.23 -1.78 4.59
CA VAL A 82 -2.45 -2.26 3.22
C VAL A 82 -1.17 -2.13 2.42
N VAL A 83 -0.77 -3.21 1.75
CA VAL A 83 0.35 -3.19 0.81
C VAL A 83 -0.18 -3.53 -0.58
N VAL A 84 0.09 -2.67 -1.55
CA VAL A 84 -0.28 -2.88 -2.95
C VAL A 84 0.99 -3.06 -3.76
N ARG A 85 1.09 -4.19 -4.44
CA ARG A 85 2.20 -4.49 -5.36
C ARG A 85 1.70 -4.43 -6.79
N ALA A 86 2.20 -3.48 -7.56
CA ALA A 86 1.91 -3.40 -9.00
C ALA A 86 2.77 -4.41 -9.76
N LEU A 87 2.15 -5.12 -10.67
CA LEU A 87 2.77 -6.17 -11.48
C LEU A 87 3.06 -5.71 -12.91
#